data_07c6b05ec61a2b857177c09c81d1b146
#
_entry.id   07c6b05ec61a2b857177c09c81d1b146
#
_cell.length_a   1.000
_cell.length_b   1.000
_cell.length_c   1.000
_cell.angle_alpha   90.00
_cell.angle_beta   90.00
_cell.angle_gamma   90.00
#
_symmetry.space_group_name_H-M   'P 1'
#
loop_
_entity.id
_entity.type
_entity.pdbx_description
1 polymer ?
#
loop_
_entity_poly.entity_id
_entity_poly.type
_entity_poly.pdbx_seq_one_letter_code
_entity_poly.pdbx_strand_id
1 'polypeptide(L)'
;MRFPSRTGRLFWLLFWLAVGPLVLIFPASAWLAWTLQPLQKVYLTTYAASSVGVGAPHSEMTIRWVMKTAPRRKPVPASAEDVVAGPDPKLPVNLSPKAIAEGWSGVAYSTPEKVPADSLAKGLRDYVYDGVSVWWLFGRPMLNSLAVLMLLYVLRLQMKQGFSRRQQQEERHGRRTKGPELASALRWGGAKPDGIRFRLRFENALLRRLPFGPSYRIPKRLEASHILMMGDTGSGKSNAIRQLLRQVREREESAIVYDPAMDFVSEFYSPARGDLILNPRDQRCPYWGLGDEIDRDETAATIAAAFLPEKEYEKEFFTNGPRRILAHLLKRRPQPRDILRMMADPSRIEAAVKGTPLAALLDSGAPAQRAGVLASLNMVADSLELLPEWEHTRPTFATAEWYTARKRWVFLTSTPAYRAKILPLHSVWLDLFILRMMGYCEDHAAKPVWFVLDELASLNKLPQLHTAVTENRKYGNPVVVGFQGRSQLEKRYGQDAEAMLSQPATKLFSRPPSHAARSGFPMLSVRSRSSG
;
A
#
# COMPACT_ATOMS: atom_id res chain seq x y z
N MET A 1 21.00 15.79 8.77
CA MET A 1 21.75 15.16 7.66
C MET A 1 23.14 14.78 8.15
N ARG A 2 23.38 13.51 8.43
CA ARG A 2 24.75 13.02 8.66
C ARG A 2 25.42 12.92 7.27
N PHE A 3 26.45 13.69 7.05
CA PHE A 3 27.29 13.57 5.87
C PHE A 3 27.90 12.16 5.83
N PRO A 4 27.94 11.50 4.67
CA PRO A 4 28.60 10.22 4.56
C PRO A 4 30.05 10.35 5.05
N SER A 5 30.55 9.32 5.73
CA SER A 5 31.94 9.24 6.20
C SER A 5 32.92 9.60 5.05
N ARG A 6 34.15 10.02 5.40
CA ARG A 6 35.19 10.37 4.38
C ARG A 6 35.34 9.25 3.33
N THR A 7 35.24 8.01 3.71
CA THR A 7 35.26 6.83 2.83
C THR A 7 34.08 6.77 1.86
N GLY A 8 32.89 7.17 2.29
CA GLY A 8 31.71 7.20 1.41
C GLY A 8 31.80 8.31 0.33
N ARG A 9 32.42 9.45 0.64
CA ARG A 9 32.64 10.51 -0.36
C ARG A 9 33.66 10.09 -1.40
N LEU A 10 34.75 9.41 -0.97
CA LEU A 10 35.77 8.90 -1.88
C LEU A 10 35.20 7.82 -2.82
N PHE A 11 34.39 6.91 -2.31
CA PHE A 11 33.68 5.91 -3.11
C PHE A 11 32.77 6.54 -4.15
N TRP A 12 31.97 7.54 -3.78
CA TRP A 12 31.10 8.25 -4.73
C TRP A 12 31.89 9.05 -5.78
N LEU A 13 33.02 9.61 -5.41
CA LEU A 13 33.90 10.36 -6.33
C LEU A 13 34.54 9.41 -7.34
N LEU A 14 35.05 8.26 -6.88
CA LEU A 14 35.61 7.20 -7.74
C LEU A 14 34.53 6.57 -8.64
N PHE A 15 33.33 6.36 -8.12
CA PHE A 15 32.20 5.87 -8.89
C PHE A 15 31.84 6.83 -10.03
N TRP A 16 31.74 8.14 -9.77
CA TRP A 16 31.44 9.12 -10.80
C TRP A 16 32.59 9.36 -11.76
N LEU A 17 33.82 9.22 -11.34
CA LEU A 17 35.00 9.24 -12.24
C LEU A 17 34.98 8.04 -13.21
N ALA A 18 34.52 6.88 -12.78
CA ALA A 18 34.44 5.69 -13.62
C ALA A 18 33.19 5.66 -14.51
N VAL A 19 32.03 6.00 -13.94
CA VAL A 19 30.71 5.87 -14.60
C VAL A 19 30.34 7.16 -15.37
N GLY A 20 30.81 8.33 -14.94
CA GLY A 20 30.52 9.61 -15.58
C GLY A 20 30.88 9.65 -17.05
N PRO A 21 32.10 9.26 -17.44
CA PRO A 21 32.51 9.19 -18.87
C PRO A 21 31.61 8.23 -19.68
N LEU A 22 31.24 7.07 -19.13
CA LEU A 22 30.34 6.13 -19.82
C LEU A 22 28.96 6.73 -20.08
N VAL A 23 28.40 7.46 -19.13
CA VAL A 23 27.10 8.15 -19.27
C VAL A 23 27.15 9.26 -20.32
N LEU A 24 28.31 9.87 -20.56
CA LEU A 24 28.50 10.89 -21.59
C LEU A 24 28.82 10.28 -22.97
N ILE A 25 29.62 9.20 -23.01
CA ILE A 25 30.05 8.54 -24.27
C ILE A 25 28.85 7.89 -24.97
N PHE A 26 27.93 7.24 -24.24
CA PHE A 26 26.81 6.53 -24.86
C PHE A 26 25.85 7.45 -25.65
N PRO A 27 25.33 8.57 -25.10
CA PRO A 27 24.53 9.52 -25.87
C PRO A 27 25.31 10.17 -27.01
N ALA A 28 26.60 10.45 -26.80
CA ALA A 28 27.44 11.04 -27.83
C ALA A 28 27.66 10.09 -29.01
N SER A 29 27.92 8.81 -28.74
CA SER A 29 28.07 7.80 -29.80
C SER A 29 26.77 7.58 -30.58
N ALA A 30 25.62 7.55 -29.87
CA ALA A 30 24.32 7.46 -30.52
C ALA A 30 24.00 8.67 -31.40
N TRP A 31 24.35 9.88 -30.95
CA TRP A 31 24.23 11.11 -31.73
C TRP A 31 25.10 11.06 -32.99
N LEU A 32 26.39 10.68 -32.89
CA LEU A 32 27.29 10.53 -34.04
C LEU A 32 26.78 9.48 -35.02
N ALA A 33 26.31 8.32 -34.53
CA ALA A 33 25.74 7.27 -35.37
C ALA A 33 24.52 7.75 -36.18
N TRP A 34 23.75 8.71 -35.64
CA TRP A 34 22.57 9.26 -36.30
C TRP A 34 22.89 10.43 -37.23
N THR A 35 23.88 11.27 -36.91
CA THR A 35 24.17 12.51 -37.66
C THR A 35 25.22 12.35 -38.77
N LEU A 36 26.14 11.37 -38.65
CA LEU A 36 27.17 11.14 -39.66
C LEU A 36 26.62 10.55 -40.95
N GLN A 37 27.11 11.07 -42.08
CA GLN A 37 26.83 10.51 -43.40
C GLN A 37 27.50 9.15 -43.60
N PRO A 38 27.01 8.29 -44.51
CA PRO A 38 27.55 6.95 -44.73
C PRO A 38 29.05 6.90 -44.97
N LEU A 39 29.59 7.77 -45.79
CA LEU A 39 31.01 7.85 -46.06
C LEU A 39 31.83 8.25 -44.81
N GLN A 40 31.30 9.15 -44.01
CA GLN A 40 31.95 9.60 -42.76
C GLN A 40 32.00 8.46 -41.73
N LYS A 41 30.98 7.59 -41.71
CA LYS A 41 30.97 6.40 -40.83
C LYS A 41 32.07 5.41 -41.21
N VAL A 42 32.32 5.19 -42.51
CA VAL A 42 33.40 4.32 -43.02
C VAL A 42 34.78 4.77 -42.53
N TYR A 43 35.04 6.06 -42.57
CA TYR A 43 36.34 6.60 -42.21
C TYR A 43 36.48 7.08 -40.76
N LEU A 44 35.45 6.95 -39.92
CA LEU A 44 35.45 7.52 -38.57
C LEU A 44 36.62 6.98 -37.71
N THR A 45 36.82 5.67 -37.72
CA THR A 45 37.92 5.04 -36.96
C THR A 45 39.28 5.42 -37.46
N THR A 46 39.44 5.48 -38.78
CA THR A 46 40.70 5.87 -39.43
C THR A 46 41.00 7.36 -39.17
N TYR A 47 40.02 8.24 -39.27
CA TYR A 47 40.15 9.67 -38.98
C TYR A 47 40.47 9.92 -37.49
N ALA A 48 39.80 9.23 -36.59
CA ALA A 48 40.07 9.33 -35.15
C ALA A 48 41.51 8.85 -34.84
N ALA A 49 41.91 7.69 -35.35
CA ALA A 49 43.26 7.13 -35.13
C ALA A 49 44.36 8.03 -35.69
N SER A 50 44.21 8.55 -36.91
CA SER A 50 45.20 9.46 -37.54
C SER A 50 45.30 10.82 -36.82
N SER A 51 44.17 11.31 -36.26
CA SER A 51 44.13 12.63 -35.60
C SER A 51 44.59 12.62 -34.14
N VAL A 52 44.46 11.49 -33.43
CA VAL A 52 44.85 11.37 -32.01
C VAL A 52 46.30 10.95 -31.83
N GLY A 53 47.00 10.66 -32.94
CA GLY A 53 48.42 10.33 -32.88
C GLY A 53 48.71 8.98 -32.21
N VAL A 54 47.88 7.99 -32.47
CA VAL A 54 48.14 6.58 -32.10
C VAL A 54 49.25 6.06 -33.01
N GLY A 55 50.48 6.57 -32.80
CA GLY A 55 51.70 6.31 -33.54
C GLY A 55 52.61 7.52 -33.44
N ALA A 56 53.93 7.34 -33.58
CA ALA A 56 54.88 8.43 -33.63
C ALA A 56 54.52 9.40 -34.80
N PRO A 57 54.78 10.71 -34.68
CA PRO A 57 54.66 11.64 -35.79
C PRO A 57 55.45 11.11 -36.99
N HIS A 58 54.81 10.83 -38.12
CA HIS A 58 55.30 10.15 -39.33
C HIS A 58 55.01 8.63 -39.40
N SER A 59 54.21 8.03 -38.50
CA SER A 59 53.77 6.63 -38.66
C SER A 59 52.92 6.50 -39.94
N GLU A 60 53.29 5.56 -40.81
CA GLU A 60 52.51 5.25 -42.01
C GLU A 60 51.22 4.49 -41.61
N MET A 61 50.10 5.00 -42.04
CA MET A 61 48.80 4.33 -41.91
C MET A 61 48.34 3.79 -43.26
N THR A 62 47.78 2.60 -43.28
CA THR A 62 47.23 2.01 -44.51
C THR A 62 45.75 2.40 -44.64
N ILE A 63 45.40 3.06 -45.74
CA ILE A 63 44.03 3.41 -46.09
C ILE A 63 43.60 2.76 -47.39
N ARG A 64 42.32 2.52 -47.56
CA ARG A 64 41.66 2.16 -48.81
C ARG A 64 40.57 3.19 -49.05
N TRP A 65 40.70 3.90 -50.19
CA TRP A 65 39.71 4.88 -50.57
C TRP A 65 38.47 4.24 -51.16
N VAL A 66 37.31 4.76 -50.87
CA VAL A 66 36.04 4.40 -51.52
C VAL A 66 36.03 5.07 -52.88
N MET A 67 35.99 4.28 -53.95
CA MET A 67 36.08 4.74 -55.33
C MET A 67 34.75 4.49 -56.06
N LYS A 68 34.31 5.45 -56.86
CA LYS A 68 33.27 5.24 -57.88
C LYS A 68 33.86 4.52 -59.08
N THR A 69 33.19 3.51 -59.58
CA THR A 69 33.65 2.70 -60.72
C THR A 69 32.61 2.69 -61.83
N ALA A 70 33.09 2.68 -63.08
CA ALA A 70 32.25 2.46 -64.26
C ALA A 70 33.05 1.73 -65.35
N PRO A 71 32.45 0.91 -66.24
CA PRO A 71 33.16 0.00 -67.15
C PRO A 71 34.14 0.66 -68.13
N ARG A 72 33.99 1.94 -68.39
CA ARG A 72 34.82 2.67 -69.37
C ARG A 72 35.43 3.94 -68.78
N ARG A 73 35.44 4.14 -67.49
CA ARG A 73 35.95 5.30 -66.75
C ARG A 73 37.04 4.92 -65.76
N LYS A 74 38.02 5.73 -65.55
CA LYS A 74 38.96 5.53 -64.45
C LYS A 74 38.24 5.71 -63.11
N PRO A 75 38.51 4.85 -62.14
CA PRO A 75 37.96 5.00 -60.79
C PRO A 75 38.33 6.35 -60.21
N VAL A 76 37.37 7.01 -59.56
CA VAL A 76 37.55 8.32 -58.90
C VAL A 76 37.10 8.22 -57.45
N PRO A 77 37.78 8.88 -56.50
CA PRO A 77 37.34 8.89 -55.09
C PRO A 77 35.89 9.38 -54.95
N ALA A 78 35.10 8.69 -54.12
CA ALA A 78 33.70 9.04 -53.88
C ALA A 78 33.60 10.17 -52.85
N SER A 79 32.80 11.20 -53.15
CA SER A 79 32.44 12.23 -52.18
C SER A 79 31.25 11.79 -51.29
N ALA A 80 30.98 12.59 -50.28
CA ALA A 80 29.85 12.29 -49.36
C ALA A 80 28.48 12.27 -50.05
N GLU A 81 28.30 13.06 -51.14
CA GLU A 81 27.05 13.11 -51.92
C GLU A 81 26.91 11.92 -52.90
N ASP A 82 28.02 11.28 -53.24
CA ASP A 82 28.04 10.18 -54.19
C ASP A 82 27.58 8.84 -53.63
N VAL A 83 27.52 8.72 -52.31
CA VAL A 83 27.25 7.44 -51.66
C VAL A 83 26.10 7.50 -50.65
N VAL A 84 25.38 6.41 -50.55
CA VAL A 84 24.32 6.15 -49.55
C VAL A 84 24.67 4.90 -48.75
N ALA A 85 23.96 4.63 -47.65
CA ALA A 85 24.17 3.43 -46.87
C ALA A 85 23.89 2.18 -47.73
N GLY A 86 24.82 1.24 -47.72
CA GLY A 86 24.71 -0.06 -48.41
C GLY A 86 24.47 -1.21 -47.43
N PRO A 87 23.89 -2.34 -47.88
CA PRO A 87 23.60 -3.50 -47.05
C PRO A 87 24.80 -4.40 -46.76
N ASP A 88 25.90 -4.27 -47.53
CA ASP A 88 27.07 -5.13 -47.36
C ASP A 88 27.94 -4.67 -46.19
N PRO A 89 28.15 -5.50 -45.15
CA PRO A 89 28.99 -5.16 -44.02
C PRO A 89 30.49 -4.95 -44.38
N LYS A 90 30.95 -5.47 -45.54
CA LYS A 90 32.35 -5.28 -46.00
C LYS A 90 32.51 -3.97 -46.75
N LEU A 91 31.47 -3.46 -47.40
CA LEU A 91 31.43 -2.18 -48.06
C LEU A 91 30.07 -1.52 -47.74
N PRO A 92 29.94 -0.85 -46.58
CA PRO A 92 28.66 -0.38 -46.07
C PRO A 92 28.14 0.88 -46.78
N VAL A 93 28.57 1.12 -47.99
CA VAL A 93 28.14 2.23 -48.86
C VAL A 93 27.82 1.73 -50.26
N ASN A 94 26.82 2.41 -50.88
CA ASN A 94 26.42 2.15 -52.25
C ASN A 94 26.30 3.48 -53.01
N LEU A 95 26.20 3.45 -54.35
CA LEU A 95 26.03 4.68 -55.13
C LEU A 95 24.74 5.40 -54.78
N SER A 96 24.81 6.71 -54.71
CA SER A 96 23.63 7.56 -54.62
C SER A 96 22.90 7.63 -55.97
N PRO A 97 21.59 7.94 -55.98
CA PRO A 97 20.85 8.15 -57.23
C PRO A 97 21.49 9.20 -58.14
N LYS A 98 22.13 10.21 -57.56
CA LYS A 98 22.86 11.26 -58.28
C LYS A 98 24.07 10.68 -59.03
N ALA A 99 24.90 9.90 -58.35
CA ALA A 99 26.06 9.26 -58.95
C ALA A 99 25.67 8.24 -60.05
N ILE A 100 24.58 7.54 -59.89
CA ILE A 100 24.02 6.62 -60.91
C ILE A 100 23.59 7.43 -62.14
N ALA A 101 22.91 8.58 -61.98
CA ALA A 101 22.50 9.44 -63.03
C ALA A 101 23.72 10.06 -63.80
N GLU A 102 24.86 10.26 -63.15
CA GLU A 102 26.10 10.66 -63.75
C GLU A 102 26.84 9.54 -64.49
N GLY A 103 26.29 8.34 -64.53
CA GLY A 103 26.81 7.20 -65.26
C GLY A 103 27.82 6.33 -64.53
N TRP A 104 27.87 6.42 -63.18
CA TRP A 104 28.63 5.48 -62.34
C TRP A 104 27.84 4.20 -62.12
N SER A 105 28.52 3.03 -62.04
CA SER A 105 27.86 1.72 -61.97
C SER A 105 28.12 0.94 -60.69
N GLY A 106 29.11 1.32 -59.90
CA GLY A 106 29.45 0.64 -58.66
C GLY A 106 30.40 1.40 -57.77
N VAL A 107 30.57 0.86 -56.54
CA VAL A 107 31.54 1.35 -55.53
C VAL A 107 32.50 0.22 -55.20
N ALA A 108 33.77 0.54 -55.08
CA ALA A 108 34.82 -0.43 -54.69
C ALA A 108 35.88 0.26 -53.83
N TYR A 109 36.62 -0.52 -53.03
CA TYR A 109 37.80 0.00 -52.34
C TYR A 109 39.00 0.08 -53.30
N SER A 110 39.82 1.13 -53.17
CA SER A 110 41.12 1.21 -53.83
C SER A 110 42.08 0.13 -53.35
N THR A 111 43.19 -0.07 -54.05
CA THR A 111 44.37 -0.76 -53.51
C THR A 111 44.82 -0.08 -52.21
N PRO A 112 45.33 -0.84 -51.24
CA PRO A 112 45.83 -0.30 -49.99
C PRO A 112 46.98 0.68 -50.28
N GLU A 113 46.87 1.89 -49.75
CA GLU A 113 47.85 2.93 -49.87
C GLU A 113 48.42 3.27 -48.48
N LYS A 114 49.74 3.43 -48.38
CA LYS A 114 50.40 3.88 -47.16
C LYS A 114 50.60 5.37 -47.20
N VAL A 115 50.01 6.05 -46.22
CA VAL A 115 50.04 7.51 -46.13
C VAL A 115 50.50 7.93 -44.73
N PRO A 116 51.33 8.93 -44.55
CA PRO A 116 51.67 9.47 -43.23
C PRO A 116 50.42 9.95 -42.49
N ALA A 117 50.34 9.62 -41.21
CA ALA A 117 49.13 9.88 -40.38
C ALA A 117 48.68 11.33 -40.42
N ASP A 118 49.60 12.31 -40.39
CA ASP A 118 49.28 13.73 -40.41
C ASP A 118 48.64 14.16 -41.73
N SER A 119 49.22 13.66 -42.87
CA SER A 119 48.68 13.94 -44.22
C SER A 119 47.30 13.30 -44.38
N LEU A 120 47.14 12.10 -43.86
CA LEU A 120 45.87 11.36 -43.86
C LEU A 120 44.81 12.06 -43.04
N ALA A 121 45.14 12.50 -41.81
CA ALA A 121 44.21 13.24 -40.95
C ALA A 121 43.73 14.54 -41.62
N LYS A 122 44.67 15.29 -42.27
CA LYS A 122 44.33 16.51 -43.03
C LYS A 122 43.47 16.20 -44.24
N GLY A 123 43.81 15.18 -45.02
CA GLY A 123 43.05 14.77 -46.20
C GLY A 123 41.63 14.33 -45.86
N LEU A 124 41.47 13.50 -44.83
CA LEU A 124 40.14 13.05 -44.35
C LEU A 124 39.32 14.22 -43.81
N ARG A 125 39.94 15.13 -43.02
CA ARG A 125 39.26 16.32 -42.51
C ARG A 125 38.69 17.18 -43.64
N ASP A 126 39.50 17.47 -44.61
CA ASP A 126 39.16 18.44 -45.67
C ASP A 126 38.22 17.80 -46.72
N TYR A 127 38.36 16.49 -47.01
CA TYR A 127 37.59 15.81 -48.06
C TYR A 127 36.32 15.08 -47.58
N VAL A 128 36.35 14.50 -46.38
CA VAL A 128 35.24 13.67 -45.88
C VAL A 128 34.44 14.37 -44.80
N TYR A 129 35.10 15.21 -43.99
CA TYR A 129 34.48 15.85 -42.83
C TYR A 129 34.32 17.37 -42.97
N ASP A 130 34.38 17.91 -44.17
CA ASP A 130 34.12 19.32 -44.48
C ASP A 130 34.90 20.31 -43.58
N GLY A 131 36.15 20.00 -43.27
CA GLY A 131 37.01 20.81 -42.41
C GLY A 131 36.81 20.62 -40.90
N VAL A 132 35.89 19.76 -40.47
CA VAL A 132 35.59 19.53 -39.06
C VAL A 132 36.70 18.69 -38.41
N SER A 133 37.33 19.22 -37.35
CA SER A 133 38.32 18.48 -36.57
C SER A 133 37.71 17.34 -35.75
N VAL A 134 38.50 16.27 -35.54
CA VAL A 134 38.07 15.13 -34.74
C VAL A 134 37.66 15.54 -33.30
N TRP A 135 38.39 16.49 -32.73
CA TRP A 135 38.09 17.01 -31.41
C TRP A 135 36.73 17.73 -31.35
N TRP A 136 36.35 18.42 -32.40
CA TRP A 136 35.08 19.10 -32.50
C TRP A 136 33.94 18.13 -32.84
N LEU A 137 34.23 17.10 -33.62
CA LEU A 137 33.29 16.04 -33.98
C LEU A 137 32.79 15.27 -32.74
N PHE A 138 33.69 14.93 -31.81
CA PHE A 138 33.34 14.24 -30.56
C PHE A 138 32.99 15.23 -29.43
N GLY A 139 33.61 16.38 -29.36
CA GLY A 139 33.42 17.37 -28.32
C GLY A 139 32.03 18.01 -28.32
N ARG A 140 31.50 18.33 -29.50
CA ARG A 140 30.18 18.95 -29.64
C ARG A 140 29.04 18.12 -29.07
N PRO A 141 28.88 16.81 -29.39
CA PRO A 141 27.85 15.97 -28.77
C PRO A 141 28.08 15.75 -27.28
N MET A 142 29.31 15.68 -26.80
CA MET A 142 29.62 15.60 -25.38
C MET A 142 29.19 16.86 -24.61
N LEU A 143 29.46 18.06 -25.17
CA LEU A 143 29.01 19.33 -24.58
C LEU A 143 27.48 19.42 -24.53
N ASN A 144 26.79 18.98 -25.57
CA ASN A 144 25.33 18.94 -25.60
C ASN A 144 24.79 17.99 -24.53
N SER A 145 25.37 16.79 -24.37
CA SER A 145 24.99 15.84 -23.33
C SER A 145 25.22 16.40 -21.93
N LEU A 146 26.35 17.11 -21.71
CA LEU A 146 26.63 17.77 -20.45
C LEU A 146 25.64 18.90 -20.15
N ALA A 147 25.27 19.70 -21.16
CA ALA A 147 24.26 20.75 -21.00
C ALA A 147 22.88 20.19 -20.59
N VAL A 148 22.45 19.08 -21.20
CA VAL A 148 21.22 18.41 -20.83
C VAL A 148 21.26 17.88 -19.38
N LEU A 149 22.38 17.26 -18.99
CA LEU A 149 22.55 16.78 -17.60
C LEU A 149 22.55 17.94 -16.60
N MET A 150 23.19 19.07 -16.94
CA MET A 150 23.19 20.26 -16.11
C MET A 150 21.79 20.87 -15.99
N LEU A 151 21.02 20.92 -17.08
CA LEU A 151 19.63 21.37 -17.06
C LEU A 151 18.77 20.48 -16.17
N LEU A 152 18.88 19.15 -16.28
CA LEU A 152 18.18 18.20 -15.44
C LEU A 152 18.55 18.36 -13.94
N TYR A 153 19.82 18.62 -13.67
CA TYR A 153 20.30 18.89 -12.31
C TYR A 153 19.72 20.20 -11.75
N VAL A 154 19.69 21.27 -12.52
CA VAL A 154 19.09 22.56 -12.14
C VAL A 154 17.58 22.41 -11.91
N LEU A 155 16.87 21.71 -12.80
CA LEU A 155 15.44 21.39 -12.61
C LEU A 155 15.20 20.61 -11.32
N ARG A 156 16.06 19.63 -11.02
CA ARG A 156 15.98 18.88 -9.75
C ARG A 156 16.21 19.78 -8.53
N LEU A 157 17.15 20.72 -8.60
CA LEU A 157 17.39 21.68 -7.52
C LEU A 157 16.20 22.64 -7.34
N GLN A 158 15.63 23.15 -8.42
CA GLN A 158 14.45 24.01 -8.38
C GLN A 158 13.22 23.28 -7.82
N MET A 159 13.01 22.02 -8.22
CA MET A 159 11.96 21.17 -7.64
C MET A 159 12.17 20.98 -6.13
N LYS A 160 13.40 20.73 -5.66
CA LYS A 160 13.72 20.63 -4.23
C LYS A 160 13.47 21.94 -3.47
N GLN A 161 13.88 23.08 -4.05
CA GLN A 161 13.70 24.38 -3.39
C GLN A 161 12.24 24.82 -3.37
N GLY A 162 11.50 24.60 -4.44
CA GLY A 162 10.06 24.86 -4.50
C GLY A 162 9.28 24.02 -3.48
N PHE A 163 9.70 22.80 -3.29
CA PHE A 163 9.14 21.86 -2.33
C PHE A 163 9.40 22.32 -0.88
N SER A 164 10.63 22.67 -0.53
CA SER A 164 11.01 23.16 0.79
C SER A 164 10.31 24.48 1.16
N ARG A 165 10.19 25.43 0.21
CA ARG A 165 9.48 26.70 0.44
C ARG A 165 8.00 26.50 0.65
N ARG A 166 7.33 25.58 -0.08
CA ARG A 166 5.92 25.23 0.14
C ARG A 166 5.71 24.58 1.51
N GLN A 167 6.58 23.68 1.91
CA GLN A 167 6.52 23.05 3.23
C GLN A 167 6.63 24.07 4.35
N GLN A 168 7.58 25.01 4.29
CA GLN A 168 7.72 26.09 5.27
C GLN A 168 6.51 27.06 5.30
N GLN A 169 5.90 27.34 4.14
CA GLN A 169 4.69 28.14 4.08
C GLN A 169 3.47 27.41 4.68
N GLU A 170 3.35 26.10 4.42
CA GLU A 170 2.24 25.28 4.95
C GLU A 170 2.37 25.08 6.46
N GLU A 171 3.58 24.92 7.00
CA GLU A 171 3.84 24.91 8.44
C GLU A 171 3.48 26.22 9.12
N ARG A 172 3.81 27.37 8.52
CA ARG A 172 3.48 28.71 9.04
C ARG A 172 1.98 29.03 9.01
N HIS A 173 1.23 28.48 8.06
CA HIS A 173 -0.18 28.78 7.85
C HIS A 173 -1.12 27.66 8.29
N GLY A 174 -0.63 26.63 8.97
CA GLY A 174 -1.44 25.51 9.46
C GLY A 174 -2.11 24.68 8.35
N ARG A 175 -1.67 24.78 7.10
CA ARG A 175 -2.21 23.99 5.98
C ARG A 175 -1.67 22.57 6.05
N ARG A 176 -2.58 21.62 5.89
CA ARG A 176 -2.26 20.19 5.87
C ARG A 176 -1.39 19.86 4.66
N THR A 177 -0.24 19.23 4.90
CA THR A 177 0.67 18.74 3.85
C THR A 177 0.00 17.64 3.01
N LYS A 178 0.21 17.66 1.71
CA LYS A 178 -0.29 16.60 0.81
C LYS A 178 0.54 15.32 0.93
N GLY A 179 -0.13 14.17 1.00
CA GLY A 179 0.42 12.84 1.31
C GLY A 179 1.71 12.34 0.64
N PRO A 180 2.09 12.73 -0.60
CA PRO A 180 3.36 12.30 -1.20
C PRO A 180 4.62 12.73 -0.45
N GLU A 181 4.53 13.78 0.36
CA GLU A 181 5.67 14.36 1.09
C GLU A 181 6.10 13.52 2.27
N LEU A 182 5.14 12.96 2.99
CA LEU A 182 5.40 12.05 4.12
C LEU A 182 6.01 10.72 3.69
N ALA A 183 5.61 10.17 2.55
CA ALA A 183 6.20 8.96 2.00
C ALA A 183 7.68 9.14 1.65
N SER A 184 8.10 10.35 1.22
CA SER A 184 9.51 10.64 0.93
C SER A 184 10.35 10.78 2.19
N ALA A 185 9.84 11.41 3.25
CA ALA A 185 10.55 11.57 4.53
C ALA A 185 10.80 10.22 5.21
N LEU A 186 9.83 9.32 5.18
CA LEU A 186 9.96 7.95 5.71
C LEU A 186 10.93 7.07 4.89
N ARG A 187 11.14 7.38 3.62
CA ARG A 187 12.05 6.66 2.72
C ARG A 187 13.53 6.89 3.06
N TRP A 188 13.86 8.01 3.72
CA TRP A 188 15.23 8.45 3.99
C TRP A 188 15.70 8.26 5.44
N GLY A 189 14.79 7.85 6.32
CA GLY A 189 15.01 7.77 7.77
C GLY A 189 15.40 6.41 8.32
N GLY A 190 16.44 5.73 7.82
CA GLY A 190 16.96 4.52 8.47
C GLY A 190 16.48 3.20 7.88
N ALA A 191 16.58 2.10 8.63
CA ALA A 191 16.30 0.74 8.20
C ALA A 191 14.98 0.60 7.43
N LYS A 192 14.97 -0.17 6.33
CA LYS A 192 13.77 -0.41 5.51
C LYS A 192 12.65 -0.92 6.42
N PRO A 193 11.49 -0.23 6.47
CA PRO A 193 10.40 -0.72 7.28
C PRO A 193 9.98 -2.12 6.80
N ASP A 194 9.81 -3.03 7.73
CA ASP A 194 9.59 -4.47 7.50
C ASP A 194 8.13 -4.89 7.61
N GLY A 195 7.23 -3.98 7.99
CA GLY A 195 5.82 -4.23 8.24
C GLY A 195 4.92 -4.20 6.99
N ILE A 196 3.62 -4.02 7.22
CA ILE A 196 2.57 -4.00 6.18
C ILE A 196 2.86 -2.94 5.11
N ARG A 197 2.76 -3.33 3.84
CA ARG A 197 2.99 -2.48 2.68
C ARG A 197 1.71 -2.18 1.94
N PHE A 198 1.41 -0.88 1.77
CA PHE A 198 0.34 -0.41 0.90
C PHE A 198 0.93 0.08 -0.43
N ARG A 199 0.43 -0.45 -1.54
CA ARG A 199 0.77 0.03 -2.88
C ARG A 199 -0.20 1.14 -3.26
N LEU A 200 0.34 2.28 -3.63
CA LEU A 200 -0.41 3.44 -4.12
C LEU A 200 -0.38 3.45 -5.65
N ARG A 201 -1.42 3.96 -6.28
CA ARG A 201 -1.43 4.19 -7.73
C ARG A 201 -0.89 5.58 -8.04
N PHE A 202 -0.21 5.72 -9.16
CA PHE A 202 0.22 7.03 -9.64
C PHE A 202 -0.99 7.91 -9.99
N GLU A 203 -0.91 9.20 -9.71
CA GLU A 203 -1.93 10.19 -10.14
C GLU A 203 -1.95 10.35 -11.66
N ASN A 204 -0.78 10.32 -12.29
CA ASN A 204 -0.63 10.49 -13.73
C ASN A 204 -1.20 9.27 -14.50
N ALA A 205 -2.09 9.53 -15.46
CA ALA A 205 -2.76 8.50 -16.25
C ALA A 205 -1.80 7.61 -17.04
N LEU A 206 -0.69 8.16 -17.55
CA LEU A 206 0.35 7.42 -18.27
C LEU A 206 1.13 6.48 -17.35
N LEU A 207 1.50 6.95 -16.14
CA LEU A 207 2.24 6.16 -15.17
C LEU A 207 1.39 5.08 -14.48
N ARG A 208 0.05 5.19 -14.55
CA ARG A 208 -0.89 4.19 -14.01
C ARG A 208 -0.77 2.82 -14.66
N ARG A 209 -0.33 2.76 -15.90
CA ARG A 209 -0.15 1.51 -16.66
C ARG A 209 1.09 0.74 -16.21
N LEU A 210 1.98 1.37 -15.46
CA LEU A 210 3.17 0.69 -14.94
C LEU A 210 2.78 -0.33 -13.85
N PRO A 211 3.39 -1.53 -13.86
CA PRO A 211 3.11 -2.57 -12.88
C PRO A 211 3.64 -2.24 -11.48
N PHE A 212 4.40 -1.16 -11.32
CA PHE A 212 4.96 -0.67 -10.07
C PHE A 212 4.48 0.75 -9.79
N GLY A 213 4.16 1.01 -8.52
CA GLY A 213 3.72 2.32 -8.04
C GLY A 213 4.43 2.68 -6.74
N PRO A 214 4.27 3.92 -6.27
CA PRO A 214 4.77 4.30 -4.96
C PRO A 214 4.15 3.41 -3.90
N SER A 215 4.94 2.99 -2.93
CA SER A 215 4.47 2.17 -1.83
C SER A 215 4.83 2.80 -0.51
N TYR A 216 3.91 2.72 0.44
CA TYR A 216 4.14 3.05 1.82
C TYR A 216 4.20 1.76 2.64
N ARG A 217 5.17 1.65 3.55
CA ARG A 217 5.32 0.50 4.44
C ARG A 217 5.30 0.96 5.89
N ILE A 218 4.42 0.37 6.69
CA ILE A 218 4.38 0.60 8.14
C ILE A 218 5.54 -0.17 8.77
N PRO A 219 6.35 0.42 9.65
CA PRO A 219 7.32 -0.33 10.45
C PRO A 219 6.61 -1.39 11.31
N LYS A 220 7.12 -2.63 11.35
CA LYS A 220 6.49 -3.75 12.09
C LYS A 220 6.19 -3.39 13.55
N ARG A 221 7.11 -2.69 14.21
CA ARG A 221 6.95 -2.19 15.59
C ARG A 221 5.74 -1.24 15.80
N LEU A 222 5.23 -0.62 14.71
CA LEU A 222 4.09 0.30 14.77
C LEU A 222 2.77 -0.38 14.36
N GLU A 223 2.77 -1.63 13.93
CA GLU A 223 1.54 -2.34 13.56
C GLU A 223 0.61 -2.48 14.77
N ALA A 224 1.16 -2.88 15.93
CA ALA A 224 0.41 -2.97 17.18
C ALA A 224 -0.06 -1.60 17.73
N SER A 225 0.46 -0.49 17.18
CA SER A 225 0.00 0.87 17.53
C SER A 225 -1.20 1.32 16.72
N HIS A 226 -1.93 0.39 16.13
CA HIS A 226 -3.20 0.50 15.45
C HIS A 226 -3.18 1.33 14.16
N ILE A 227 -4.18 1.08 13.31
CA ILE A 227 -4.35 1.71 12.00
C ILE A 227 -5.77 2.26 11.91
N LEU A 228 -5.88 3.52 11.54
CA LEU A 228 -7.15 4.17 11.28
C LEU A 228 -7.30 4.40 9.78
N MET A 229 -8.42 3.98 9.22
CA MET A 229 -8.74 4.15 7.79
C MET A 229 -10.03 4.96 7.64
N MET A 230 -9.92 6.18 7.10
CA MET A 230 -11.05 7.06 6.87
C MET A 230 -11.24 7.35 5.38
N GLY A 231 -12.45 7.17 4.89
CA GLY A 231 -12.81 7.48 3.51
C GLY A 231 -14.18 7.01 3.11
N ASP A 232 -14.79 7.77 2.21
CA ASP A 232 -16.12 7.51 1.68
C ASP A 232 -16.19 6.22 0.84
N THR A 233 -17.41 5.79 0.50
CA THR A 233 -17.64 4.68 -0.41
C THR A 233 -16.94 4.91 -1.75
N GLY A 234 -16.24 3.89 -2.25
CA GLY A 234 -15.47 3.98 -3.49
C GLY A 234 -14.13 4.70 -3.39
N SER A 235 -13.74 5.20 -2.22
CA SER A 235 -12.47 5.92 -2.00
C SER A 235 -11.22 5.02 -2.00
N GLY A 236 -11.39 3.69 -1.98
CA GLY A 236 -10.30 2.71 -1.97
C GLY A 236 -9.97 2.12 -0.60
N LYS A 237 -10.77 2.40 0.45
CA LYS A 237 -10.63 1.82 1.79
C LYS A 237 -10.60 0.29 1.76
N SER A 238 -11.61 -0.36 1.14
CA SER A 238 -11.68 -1.82 1.02
C SER A 238 -10.49 -2.41 0.26
N ASN A 239 -9.93 -1.69 -0.74
CA ASN A 239 -8.73 -2.15 -1.42
C ASN A 239 -7.47 -2.08 -0.52
N ALA A 240 -7.36 -1.09 0.35
CA ALA A 240 -6.29 -1.02 1.33
C ALA A 240 -6.40 -2.16 2.35
N ILE A 241 -7.62 -2.46 2.83
CA ILE A 241 -7.88 -3.59 3.73
C ILE A 241 -7.53 -4.92 3.04
N ARG A 242 -7.90 -5.12 1.76
CA ARG A 242 -7.50 -6.32 1.00
C ARG A 242 -5.98 -6.47 0.93
N GLN A 243 -5.24 -5.39 0.67
CA GLN A 243 -3.77 -5.44 0.65
C GLN A 243 -3.18 -5.81 2.02
N LEU A 244 -3.79 -5.34 3.11
CA LEU A 244 -3.41 -5.71 4.47
C LEU A 244 -3.70 -7.18 4.73
N LEU A 245 -4.94 -7.64 4.49
CA LEU A 245 -5.36 -9.01 4.76
C LEU A 245 -4.55 -10.05 3.96
N ARG A 246 -4.17 -9.76 2.70
CA ARG A 246 -3.27 -10.64 1.94
C ARG A 246 -1.93 -10.84 2.63
N GLN A 247 -1.33 -9.77 3.16
CA GLN A 247 -0.05 -9.84 3.86
C GLN A 247 -0.18 -10.51 5.24
N VAL A 248 -1.28 -10.31 5.96
CA VAL A 248 -1.60 -11.02 7.20
C VAL A 248 -1.68 -12.53 6.94
N ARG A 249 -2.34 -12.92 5.82
CA ARG A 249 -2.42 -14.33 5.41
C ARG A 249 -1.06 -14.89 5.00
N GLU A 250 -0.26 -14.15 4.25
CA GLU A 250 1.10 -14.56 3.84
C GLU A 250 2.03 -14.77 5.05
N ARG A 251 1.80 -14.04 6.15
CA ARG A 251 2.53 -14.19 7.41
C ARG A 251 1.97 -15.30 8.31
N GLU A 252 0.87 -15.95 7.89
CA GLU A 252 0.13 -16.92 8.70
C GLU A 252 -0.31 -16.36 10.07
N GLU A 253 -0.64 -15.07 10.10
CA GLU A 253 -1.20 -14.39 11.26
C GLU A 253 -2.73 -14.51 11.23
N SER A 254 -3.38 -14.49 12.40
CA SER A 254 -4.83 -14.62 12.50
C SER A 254 -5.54 -13.27 12.39
N ALA A 255 -6.78 -13.29 11.92
CA ALA A 255 -7.60 -12.09 11.82
C ALA A 255 -9.04 -12.32 12.27
N ILE A 256 -9.60 -11.31 12.93
CA ILE A 256 -11.02 -11.17 13.26
C ILE A 256 -11.51 -10.00 12.41
N VAL A 257 -12.37 -10.30 11.43
CA VAL A 257 -12.79 -9.36 10.40
C VAL A 257 -14.27 -9.08 10.52
N TYR A 258 -14.63 -7.85 10.87
CA TYR A 258 -15.99 -7.37 10.76
C TYR A 258 -16.22 -6.87 9.33
N ASP A 259 -17.01 -7.64 8.59
CA ASP A 259 -17.24 -7.49 7.13
C ASP A 259 -18.77 -7.42 6.85
N PRO A 260 -19.41 -6.29 7.19
CA PRO A 260 -20.86 -6.17 7.07
C PRO A 260 -21.35 -6.14 5.62
N ALA A 261 -20.48 -5.95 4.66
CA ALA A 261 -20.78 -5.95 3.23
C ALA A 261 -20.41 -7.26 2.53
N MET A 262 -19.77 -8.20 3.23
CA MET A 262 -19.23 -9.46 2.69
C MET A 262 -18.20 -9.26 1.57
N ASP A 263 -17.44 -8.15 1.64
CA ASP A 263 -16.42 -7.78 0.66
C ASP A 263 -15.14 -8.63 0.76
N PHE A 264 -14.84 -9.17 1.95
CA PHE A 264 -13.60 -9.88 2.25
C PHE A 264 -13.80 -11.38 2.43
N VAL A 265 -14.94 -11.82 2.96
CA VAL A 265 -15.21 -13.24 3.20
C VAL A 265 -15.10 -14.07 1.93
N SER A 266 -15.53 -13.54 0.79
CA SER A 266 -15.47 -14.23 -0.51
C SER A 266 -14.04 -14.51 -1.00
N GLU A 267 -13.08 -13.66 -0.61
CA GLU A 267 -11.67 -13.75 -1.05
C GLU A 267 -10.79 -14.49 -0.02
N PHE A 268 -11.09 -14.32 1.27
CA PHE A 268 -10.17 -14.72 2.35
C PHE A 268 -10.62 -15.92 3.15
N TYR A 269 -11.91 -16.27 3.17
CA TYR A 269 -12.41 -17.43 3.89
C TYR A 269 -11.86 -18.73 3.33
N SER A 270 -11.38 -19.62 4.20
CA SER A 270 -10.87 -20.94 3.84
C SER A 270 -11.40 -22.00 4.81
N PRO A 271 -12.30 -22.88 4.37
CA PRO A 271 -12.77 -24.00 5.20
C PRO A 271 -11.64 -24.98 5.55
N ALA A 272 -10.65 -25.14 4.67
CA ALA A 272 -9.49 -26.00 4.92
C ALA A 272 -8.61 -25.51 6.07
N ARG A 273 -8.58 -24.19 6.35
CA ARG A 273 -7.93 -23.60 7.51
C ARG A 273 -8.80 -23.69 8.77
N GLY A 274 -10.07 -24.04 8.61
CA GLY A 274 -11.05 -24.07 9.68
C GLY A 274 -11.57 -22.69 10.06
N ASP A 275 -11.57 -21.72 9.14
CA ASP A 275 -12.08 -20.37 9.38
C ASP A 275 -13.56 -20.39 9.76
N LEU A 276 -13.98 -19.39 10.54
CA LEU A 276 -15.33 -19.29 11.06
C LEU A 276 -16.09 -18.13 10.42
N ILE A 277 -17.37 -18.35 10.14
CA ILE A 277 -18.31 -17.30 9.76
C ILE A 277 -19.33 -17.14 10.86
N LEU A 278 -19.27 -16.04 11.59
CA LEU A 278 -20.22 -15.69 12.64
C LEU A 278 -21.36 -14.84 12.03
N ASN A 279 -22.26 -15.54 11.38
CA ASN A 279 -23.50 -15.01 10.82
C ASN A 279 -24.61 -16.06 10.97
N PRO A 280 -25.55 -15.89 11.88
CA PRO A 280 -26.59 -16.87 12.14
C PRO A 280 -27.45 -17.26 10.91
N ARG A 281 -27.44 -16.41 9.86
CA ARG A 281 -28.17 -16.69 8.60
C ARG A 281 -27.32 -17.43 7.56
N ASP A 282 -26.04 -17.68 7.86
CA ASP A 282 -25.15 -18.50 7.02
C ASP A 282 -25.16 -19.94 7.55
N GLN A 283 -25.34 -20.91 6.65
CA GLN A 283 -25.37 -22.34 7.02
C GLN A 283 -24.05 -22.82 7.67
N ARG A 284 -22.95 -22.11 7.40
CA ARG A 284 -21.61 -22.40 7.97
C ARG A 284 -21.41 -21.82 9.37
N CYS A 285 -22.39 -21.08 9.91
CA CYS A 285 -22.27 -20.52 11.25
C CYS A 285 -22.22 -21.65 12.29
N PRO A 286 -21.19 -21.70 13.13
CA PRO A 286 -21.12 -22.69 14.21
C PRO A 286 -22.18 -22.45 15.27
N TYR A 287 -22.45 -23.46 16.07
CA TYR A 287 -23.22 -23.30 17.30
C TYR A 287 -22.38 -22.51 18.31
N TRP A 288 -22.93 -21.46 18.88
CA TRP A 288 -22.25 -20.67 19.90
C TRP A 288 -22.52 -21.21 21.29
N GLY A 289 -21.49 -21.73 21.97
CA GLY A 289 -21.53 -22.16 23.36
C GLY A 289 -21.49 -20.95 24.30
N LEU A 290 -22.65 -20.30 24.51
CA LEU A 290 -22.72 -19.12 25.37
C LEU A 290 -22.26 -19.43 26.80
N GLY A 291 -22.65 -20.59 27.34
CA GLY A 291 -22.24 -21.04 28.67
C GLY A 291 -20.71 -21.24 28.78
N ASP A 292 -20.06 -21.61 27.67
CA ASP A 292 -18.64 -21.89 27.62
C ASP A 292 -17.81 -20.61 27.60
N GLU A 293 -18.42 -19.45 27.28
CA GLU A 293 -17.77 -18.13 27.34
C GLU A 293 -17.56 -17.67 28.78
N ILE A 294 -18.36 -18.15 29.73
CA ILE A 294 -18.43 -17.59 31.08
C ILE A 294 -17.48 -18.34 32.00
N ASP A 295 -16.27 -17.82 32.11
CA ASP A 295 -15.24 -18.31 33.03
C ASP A 295 -15.23 -17.56 34.39
N ARG A 296 -15.67 -16.28 34.38
CA ARG A 296 -15.71 -15.37 35.54
C ARG A 296 -16.94 -14.48 35.50
N ASP A 297 -17.23 -13.88 36.63
CA ASP A 297 -18.34 -12.92 36.78
C ASP A 297 -18.22 -11.71 35.88
N GLU A 298 -16.99 -11.24 35.66
CA GLU A 298 -16.69 -10.10 34.79
C GLU A 298 -17.03 -10.41 33.33
N THR A 299 -16.85 -11.65 32.89
CA THR A 299 -17.22 -12.06 31.52
C THR A 299 -18.74 -12.00 31.35
N ALA A 300 -19.53 -12.46 32.33
CA ALA A 300 -21.00 -12.34 32.32
C ALA A 300 -21.44 -10.85 32.23
N ALA A 301 -20.80 -9.98 33.01
CA ALA A 301 -21.06 -8.53 32.96
C ALA A 301 -20.72 -7.90 31.61
N THR A 302 -19.60 -8.30 31.01
CA THR A 302 -19.19 -7.84 29.65
C THR A 302 -20.21 -8.27 28.60
N ILE A 303 -20.66 -9.53 28.62
CA ILE A 303 -21.69 -10.05 27.71
C ILE A 303 -22.99 -9.24 27.86
N ALA A 304 -23.43 -9.02 29.12
CA ALA A 304 -24.63 -8.25 29.37
C ALA A 304 -24.54 -6.79 28.89
N ALA A 305 -23.39 -6.15 29.08
CA ALA A 305 -23.15 -4.79 28.62
C ALA A 305 -23.11 -4.68 27.06
N ALA A 306 -22.58 -5.70 26.40
CA ALA A 306 -22.53 -5.74 24.94
C ALA A 306 -23.88 -6.01 24.27
N PHE A 307 -24.72 -6.84 24.89
CA PHE A 307 -26.12 -7.04 24.44
C PHE A 307 -26.99 -5.80 24.64
N LEU A 308 -26.80 -5.10 25.74
CA LEU A 308 -27.60 -3.94 26.15
C LEU A 308 -26.71 -2.69 26.21
N PRO A 309 -26.22 -2.14 25.05
CA PRO A 309 -25.35 -0.98 25.03
C PRO A 309 -26.06 0.28 25.55
N GLU A 310 -25.26 1.24 26.05
CA GLU A 310 -25.79 2.55 26.45
C GLU A 310 -26.37 3.28 25.27
N LYS A 311 -27.56 3.87 25.49
CA LYS A 311 -28.21 4.75 24.52
C LYS A 311 -28.14 6.20 25.03
N GLU A 312 -27.82 7.12 24.17
CA GLU A 312 -27.49 8.52 24.48
C GLU A 312 -28.61 9.27 25.24
N TYR A 313 -29.87 8.83 25.12
CA TYR A 313 -31.04 9.49 25.72
C TYR A 313 -31.85 8.60 26.67
N GLU A 314 -31.34 7.40 26.99
CA GLU A 314 -32.03 6.48 27.90
C GLU A 314 -31.58 6.74 29.34
N LYS A 315 -32.53 6.82 30.27
CA LYS A 315 -32.18 6.94 31.69
C LYS A 315 -31.30 5.76 32.09
N GLU A 316 -30.22 6.02 32.79
CA GLU A 316 -29.22 5.05 33.23
C GLU A 316 -29.84 3.83 33.94
N PHE A 317 -30.94 4.04 34.66
CA PHE A 317 -31.69 2.99 35.31
C PHE A 317 -32.19 1.89 34.34
N PHE A 318 -32.75 2.29 33.18
CA PHE A 318 -33.32 1.33 32.20
C PHE A 318 -32.22 0.62 31.39
N THR A 319 -31.01 1.05 31.47
CA THR A 319 -29.85 0.37 30.89
C THR A 319 -29.17 -0.53 31.94
N ASN A 320 -28.89 -0.02 33.14
CA ASN A 320 -28.13 -0.74 34.15
C ASN A 320 -28.94 -1.83 34.86
N GLY A 321 -30.25 -1.61 35.07
CA GLY A 321 -31.13 -2.62 35.68
C GLY A 321 -31.15 -3.93 34.87
N PRO A 322 -31.56 -3.92 33.60
CA PRO A 322 -31.55 -5.09 32.74
C PRO A 322 -30.18 -5.75 32.60
N ARG A 323 -29.08 -4.96 32.49
CA ARG A 323 -27.71 -5.49 32.45
C ARG A 323 -27.39 -6.32 33.70
N ARG A 324 -27.70 -5.82 34.88
CA ARG A 324 -27.43 -6.51 36.14
C ARG A 324 -28.23 -7.81 36.24
N ILE A 325 -29.50 -7.82 35.82
CA ILE A 325 -30.30 -9.03 35.77
C ILE A 325 -29.71 -10.02 34.77
N LEU A 326 -29.42 -9.59 33.53
CA LEU A 326 -28.83 -10.47 32.51
C LEU A 326 -27.50 -11.06 32.99
N ALA A 327 -26.61 -10.23 33.53
CA ALA A 327 -25.34 -10.70 34.09
C ALA A 327 -25.54 -11.75 35.19
N HIS A 328 -26.53 -11.55 36.07
CA HIS A 328 -26.87 -12.52 37.11
C HIS A 328 -27.35 -13.86 36.52
N LEU A 329 -28.20 -13.83 35.49
CA LEU A 329 -28.69 -15.03 34.82
C LEU A 329 -27.53 -15.77 34.12
N LEU A 330 -26.62 -15.04 33.49
CA LEU A 330 -25.48 -15.59 32.79
C LEU A 330 -24.47 -16.30 33.71
N LYS A 331 -24.34 -15.93 34.99
CA LYS A 331 -23.48 -16.63 35.97
C LYS A 331 -23.75 -18.12 36.10
N ARG A 332 -24.95 -18.56 35.75
CA ARG A 332 -25.34 -19.99 35.76
C ARG A 332 -24.87 -20.75 34.52
N ARG A 333 -24.09 -20.09 33.64
CA ARG A 333 -23.57 -20.63 32.38
C ARG A 333 -24.66 -21.22 31.46
N PRO A 334 -25.79 -20.50 31.24
CA PRO A 334 -26.87 -21.00 30.42
C PRO A 334 -26.45 -21.07 28.95
N GLN A 335 -27.01 -22.01 28.21
CA GLN A 335 -26.95 -21.99 26.76
C GLN A 335 -27.96 -20.98 26.17
N PRO A 336 -27.84 -20.55 24.91
CA PRO A 336 -28.78 -19.59 24.31
C PRO A 336 -30.25 -19.99 24.49
N ARG A 337 -30.57 -21.27 24.32
CA ARG A 337 -31.93 -21.81 24.49
C ARG A 337 -32.48 -21.68 25.93
N ASP A 338 -31.60 -21.73 26.92
CA ASP A 338 -32.03 -21.60 28.33
C ASP A 338 -32.38 -20.13 28.62
N ILE A 339 -31.62 -19.17 28.06
CA ILE A 339 -31.95 -17.74 28.14
C ILE A 339 -33.30 -17.48 27.45
N LEU A 340 -33.52 -18.02 26.24
CA LEU A 340 -34.79 -17.86 25.53
C LEU A 340 -35.98 -18.38 26.35
N ARG A 341 -35.83 -19.55 27.01
CA ARG A 341 -36.87 -20.13 27.90
C ARG A 341 -37.14 -19.25 29.13
N MET A 342 -36.11 -18.59 29.67
CA MET A 342 -36.27 -17.65 30.78
C MET A 342 -36.96 -16.36 30.33
N MET A 343 -36.62 -15.83 29.15
CA MET A 343 -37.21 -14.60 28.61
C MET A 343 -38.68 -14.80 28.18
N ALA A 344 -39.04 -15.99 27.74
CA ALA A 344 -40.42 -16.34 27.39
C ALA A 344 -41.39 -16.35 28.59
N ASP A 345 -40.88 -16.47 29.82
CA ASP A 345 -41.68 -16.55 31.04
C ASP A 345 -41.09 -15.62 32.11
N PRO A 346 -41.67 -14.42 32.31
CA PRO A 346 -41.21 -13.48 33.32
C PRO A 346 -41.11 -14.05 34.74
N SER A 347 -41.97 -15.03 35.09
CA SER A 347 -41.95 -15.65 36.41
C SER A 347 -40.63 -16.39 36.68
N ARG A 348 -39.98 -16.93 35.65
CA ARG A 348 -38.68 -17.58 35.76
C ARG A 348 -37.56 -16.59 36.05
N ILE A 349 -37.62 -15.38 35.45
CA ILE A 349 -36.67 -14.32 35.73
C ILE A 349 -36.83 -13.84 37.16
N GLU A 350 -38.10 -13.63 37.63
CA GLU A 350 -38.40 -13.23 39.00
C GLU A 350 -37.93 -14.29 40.02
N ALA A 351 -38.18 -15.55 39.73
CA ALA A 351 -37.69 -16.66 40.57
C ALA A 351 -36.16 -16.71 40.63
N ALA A 352 -35.48 -16.43 39.50
CA ALA A 352 -34.02 -16.44 39.43
C ALA A 352 -33.36 -15.31 40.23
N VAL A 353 -34.00 -14.14 40.36
CA VAL A 353 -33.48 -12.98 41.13
C VAL A 353 -34.04 -12.92 42.56
N LYS A 354 -34.96 -13.79 42.93
CA LYS A 354 -35.56 -13.84 44.26
C LYS A 354 -34.51 -13.99 45.35
N GLY A 355 -34.60 -13.18 46.40
CA GLY A 355 -33.60 -13.16 47.47
C GLY A 355 -32.33 -12.37 47.16
N THR A 356 -32.26 -11.73 46.01
CA THR A 356 -31.17 -10.81 45.65
C THR A 356 -31.66 -9.36 45.62
N PRO A 357 -30.80 -8.36 45.73
CA PRO A 357 -31.17 -6.94 45.54
C PRO A 357 -31.77 -6.63 44.16
N LEU A 358 -31.64 -7.54 43.18
CA LEU A 358 -32.18 -7.38 41.84
C LEU A 358 -33.71 -7.60 41.80
N ALA A 359 -34.30 -8.27 42.80
CA ALA A 359 -35.72 -8.47 42.88
C ALA A 359 -36.50 -7.15 42.89
N ALA A 360 -35.96 -6.10 43.51
CA ALA A 360 -36.54 -4.76 43.50
C ALA A 360 -36.71 -4.12 42.11
N LEU A 361 -35.94 -4.57 41.11
CA LEU A 361 -36.04 -4.10 39.71
C LEU A 361 -37.29 -4.67 39.01
N LEU A 362 -37.84 -5.75 39.53
CA LEU A 362 -39.02 -6.46 39.00
C LEU A 362 -40.22 -6.39 39.96
N ASP A 363 -40.23 -5.41 40.87
CA ASP A 363 -41.31 -5.25 41.84
C ASP A 363 -42.66 -5.04 41.15
N SER A 364 -43.63 -5.82 41.54
CA SER A 364 -45.03 -5.72 41.07
C SER A 364 -45.70 -4.41 41.48
N GLY A 365 -45.21 -3.75 42.54
CA GLY A 365 -45.64 -2.43 42.99
C GLY A 365 -45.22 -1.27 42.05
N ALA A 366 -44.27 -1.55 41.12
CA ALA A 366 -43.80 -0.59 40.11
C ALA A 366 -43.97 -1.14 38.68
N PRO A 367 -45.21 -1.29 38.17
CA PRO A 367 -45.50 -2.03 36.94
C PRO A 367 -44.84 -1.43 35.70
N ALA A 368 -44.76 -0.12 35.59
CA ALA A 368 -44.09 0.55 34.46
C ALA A 368 -42.57 0.30 34.42
N GLN A 369 -41.92 0.30 35.60
CA GLN A 369 -40.51 -0.04 35.74
C GLN A 369 -40.26 -1.49 35.35
N ARG A 370 -41.04 -2.43 35.90
CA ARG A 370 -40.97 -3.85 35.61
C ARG A 370 -41.14 -4.13 34.12
N ALA A 371 -42.15 -3.52 33.47
CA ALA A 371 -42.39 -3.67 32.04
C ALA A 371 -41.20 -3.16 31.20
N GLY A 372 -40.61 -2.03 31.57
CA GLY A 372 -39.43 -1.47 30.86
C GLY A 372 -38.20 -2.38 30.98
N VAL A 373 -37.96 -2.95 32.17
CA VAL A 373 -36.82 -3.88 32.37
C VAL A 373 -37.02 -5.16 31.56
N LEU A 374 -38.23 -5.76 31.59
CA LEU A 374 -38.56 -6.97 30.83
C LEU A 374 -38.49 -6.71 29.31
N ALA A 375 -38.97 -5.55 28.83
CA ALA A 375 -38.88 -5.18 27.43
C ALA A 375 -37.42 -5.09 26.95
N SER A 376 -36.52 -4.50 27.77
CA SER A 376 -35.11 -4.45 27.46
C SER A 376 -34.46 -5.85 27.41
N LEU A 377 -34.83 -6.74 28.32
CA LEU A 377 -34.36 -8.13 28.31
C LEU A 377 -34.87 -8.90 27.09
N ASN A 378 -36.09 -8.67 26.64
CA ASN A 378 -36.63 -9.31 25.43
C ASN A 378 -35.87 -8.94 24.15
N MET A 379 -35.24 -7.77 24.08
CA MET A 379 -34.36 -7.44 22.96
C MET A 379 -33.14 -8.38 22.83
N VAL A 380 -32.69 -8.97 23.95
CA VAL A 380 -31.64 -9.99 23.94
C VAL A 380 -32.19 -11.29 23.34
N ALA A 381 -33.43 -11.68 23.71
CA ALA A 381 -34.07 -12.86 23.14
C ALA A 381 -34.18 -12.78 21.61
N ASP A 382 -34.62 -11.63 21.06
CA ASP A 382 -34.73 -11.41 19.60
C ASP A 382 -33.43 -11.69 18.86
N SER A 383 -32.28 -11.41 19.49
CA SER A 383 -30.98 -11.69 18.91
C SER A 383 -30.57 -13.15 19.04
N LEU A 384 -30.84 -13.77 20.19
CA LEU A 384 -30.50 -15.17 20.46
C LEU A 384 -31.34 -16.16 19.64
N GLU A 385 -32.57 -15.79 19.28
CA GLU A 385 -33.46 -16.60 18.41
C GLU A 385 -32.88 -16.81 17.01
N LEU A 386 -31.98 -15.94 16.58
CA LEU A 386 -31.31 -16.06 15.27
C LEU A 386 -30.25 -17.17 15.28
N LEU A 387 -29.72 -17.53 16.43
CA LEU A 387 -28.62 -18.49 16.53
C LEU A 387 -29.03 -19.88 16.05
N PRO A 388 -28.09 -20.58 15.37
CA PRO A 388 -28.35 -21.99 15.02
C PRO A 388 -28.62 -22.83 16.27
N GLU A 389 -29.52 -23.78 16.14
CA GLU A 389 -29.71 -24.78 17.19
C GLU A 389 -28.50 -25.71 17.28
N TRP A 390 -28.32 -26.26 18.48
CA TRP A 390 -27.29 -27.27 18.68
C TRP A 390 -27.65 -28.56 17.92
N GLU A 391 -26.70 -29.03 17.13
CA GLU A 391 -26.78 -30.27 16.37
C GLU A 391 -25.43 -31.02 16.48
N HIS A 392 -25.45 -32.33 16.55
CA HIS A 392 -24.25 -33.15 16.66
C HIS A 392 -23.26 -32.95 15.49
N THR A 393 -23.76 -32.63 14.32
CA THR A 393 -22.97 -32.43 13.09
C THR A 393 -22.42 -31.00 12.94
N ARG A 394 -22.94 -30.05 13.72
CA ARG A 394 -22.57 -28.66 13.68
C ARG A 394 -21.37 -28.41 14.59
N PRO A 395 -20.29 -27.77 14.09
CA PRO A 395 -19.18 -27.40 14.95
C PRO A 395 -19.63 -26.42 16.03
N THR A 396 -19.09 -26.57 17.23
CA THR A 396 -19.27 -25.63 18.34
C THR A 396 -18.19 -24.56 18.29
N PHE A 397 -18.51 -23.39 18.84
CA PHE A 397 -17.61 -22.26 18.92
C PHE A 397 -17.75 -21.54 20.25
N ALA A 398 -16.62 -21.24 20.87
CA ALA A 398 -16.48 -20.26 21.94
C ALA A 398 -15.21 -19.44 21.73
N THR A 399 -15.23 -18.17 22.11
CA THR A 399 -14.04 -17.29 21.94
C THR A 399 -12.88 -17.75 22.81
N ALA A 400 -13.16 -18.37 23.95
CA ALA A 400 -12.17 -18.95 24.86
C ALA A 400 -11.38 -20.08 24.19
N GLU A 401 -12.07 -20.99 23.49
CA GLU A 401 -11.45 -22.09 22.75
C GLU A 401 -10.65 -21.55 21.56
N TRP A 402 -11.24 -20.64 20.78
CA TRP A 402 -10.60 -20.03 19.64
C TRP A 402 -9.30 -19.32 20.03
N TYR A 403 -9.32 -18.58 21.16
CA TYR A 403 -8.18 -17.86 21.67
C TYR A 403 -6.97 -18.76 21.93
N THR A 404 -7.19 -19.95 22.44
CA THR A 404 -6.11 -20.90 22.73
C THR A 404 -5.43 -21.39 21.44
N ALA A 405 -6.20 -21.61 20.37
CA ALA A 405 -5.67 -22.11 19.10
C ALA A 405 -5.06 -21.02 18.22
N ARG A 406 -5.60 -19.82 18.17
CA ARG A 406 -5.18 -18.63 17.38
C ARG A 406 -4.80 -18.91 15.91
N LYS A 407 -5.37 -19.92 15.27
CA LYS A 407 -4.96 -20.36 13.92
C LYS A 407 -5.98 -20.09 12.83
N ARG A 408 -7.21 -19.73 13.22
CA ARG A 408 -8.35 -19.60 12.32
C ARG A 408 -8.72 -18.12 12.16
N TRP A 409 -9.16 -17.74 10.98
CA TRP A 409 -9.78 -16.42 10.81
C TRP A 409 -11.24 -16.46 11.19
N VAL A 410 -11.76 -15.34 11.67
CA VAL A 410 -13.17 -15.18 12.05
C VAL A 410 -13.74 -14.03 11.22
N PHE A 411 -14.86 -14.30 10.54
CA PHE A 411 -15.57 -13.30 9.76
C PHE A 411 -16.95 -13.05 10.39
N LEU A 412 -17.19 -11.81 10.82
CA LEU A 412 -18.50 -11.37 11.28
C LEU A 412 -19.19 -10.68 10.10
N THR A 413 -20.16 -11.34 9.50
CA THR A 413 -20.83 -10.87 8.29
C THR A 413 -22.33 -10.67 8.50
N SER A 414 -22.95 -9.80 7.70
CA SER A 414 -24.39 -9.58 7.74
C SER A 414 -24.92 -9.22 6.36
N THR A 415 -26.24 -9.38 6.18
CA THR A 415 -26.94 -8.79 5.04
C THR A 415 -27.70 -7.53 5.49
N PRO A 416 -27.94 -6.54 4.64
CA PRO A 416 -28.65 -5.32 5.02
C PRO A 416 -30.00 -5.58 5.67
N ALA A 417 -30.74 -6.58 5.20
CA ALA A 417 -32.08 -6.94 5.70
C ALA A 417 -32.09 -7.41 7.17
N TYR A 418 -31.02 -8.07 7.63
CA TYR A 418 -30.95 -8.66 8.97
C TYR A 418 -29.93 -7.98 9.88
N ARG A 419 -29.16 -7.02 9.36
CA ARG A 419 -28.06 -6.37 10.08
C ARG A 419 -28.49 -5.88 11.47
N ALA A 420 -29.59 -5.16 11.56
CA ALA A 420 -30.06 -4.60 12.82
C ALA A 420 -30.32 -5.68 13.89
N LYS A 421 -30.85 -6.84 13.51
CA LYS A 421 -31.12 -7.95 14.45
C LYS A 421 -29.86 -8.70 14.87
N ILE A 422 -28.87 -8.85 13.98
CA ILE A 422 -27.60 -9.56 14.25
C ILE A 422 -26.61 -8.68 15.02
N LEU A 423 -26.77 -7.39 14.95
CA LEU A 423 -25.82 -6.42 15.51
C LEU A 423 -25.46 -6.63 16.98
N PRO A 424 -26.39 -6.94 17.88
CA PRO A 424 -26.07 -7.26 19.29
C PRO A 424 -25.14 -8.48 19.41
N LEU A 425 -25.33 -9.53 18.61
CA LEU A 425 -24.47 -10.71 18.60
C LEU A 425 -23.05 -10.36 18.14
N HIS A 426 -22.92 -9.58 17.05
CA HIS A 426 -21.63 -9.12 16.58
C HIS A 426 -20.89 -8.29 17.64
N SER A 427 -21.62 -7.44 18.37
CA SER A 427 -21.05 -6.64 19.45
C SER A 427 -20.52 -7.52 20.58
N VAL A 428 -21.30 -8.50 20.99
CA VAL A 428 -20.89 -9.45 22.04
C VAL A 428 -19.67 -10.25 21.62
N TRP A 429 -19.67 -10.84 20.43
CA TRP A 429 -18.53 -11.63 19.96
C TRP A 429 -17.27 -10.80 19.85
N LEU A 430 -17.35 -9.57 19.30
CA LEU A 430 -16.19 -8.67 19.20
C LEU A 430 -15.66 -8.26 20.57
N ASP A 431 -16.54 -7.90 21.51
CA ASP A 431 -16.11 -7.54 22.87
C ASP A 431 -15.47 -8.72 23.60
N LEU A 432 -16.00 -9.94 23.43
CA LEU A 432 -15.41 -11.15 23.99
C LEU A 432 -14.01 -11.42 23.39
N PHE A 433 -13.86 -11.32 22.07
CA PHE A 433 -12.55 -11.44 21.45
C PHE A 433 -11.56 -10.40 21.96
N ILE A 434 -11.98 -9.14 22.08
CA ILE A 434 -11.14 -8.06 22.61
C ILE A 434 -10.74 -8.39 24.06
N LEU A 435 -11.69 -8.76 24.91
CA LEU A 435 -11.43 -9.10 26.30
C LEU A 435 -10.43 -10.25 26.44
N ARG A 436 -10.62 -11.33 25.67
CA ARG A 436 -9.69 -12.48 25.65
C ARG A 436 -8.30 -12.08 25.22
N MET A 437 -8.18 -11.24 24.19
CA MET A 437 -6.88 -10.80 23.64
C MET A 437 -6.13 -9.86 24.59
N MET A 438 -6.81 -9.17 25.51
CA MET A 438 -6.20 -8.33 26.54
C MET A 438 -5.90 -9.07 27.85
N GLY A 439 -6.53 -10.22 28.08
CA GLY A 439 -6.44 -10.93 29.37
C GLY A 439 -5.19 -11.80 29.58
N TYR A 440 -4.49 -12.19 28.50
CA TYR A 440 -3.39 -13.15 28.57
C TYR A 440 -2.21 -12.70 27.72
N CYS A 441 -1.18 -12.19 28.36
CA CYS A 441 0.08 -11.75 27.72
C CYS A 441 1.31 -12.53 28.21
N GLU A 442 1.16 -13.79 28.60
CA GLU A 442 2.33 -14.56 29.06
C GLU A 442 3.19 -15.12 27.90
N ASP A 443 2.64 -15.21 26.69
CA ASP A 443 3.38 -15.72 25.53
C ASP A 443 3.72 -14.59 24.55
N HIS A 444 4.83 -13.89 24.79
CA HIS A 444 5.39 -12.89 23.87
C HIS A 444 5.79 -13.47 22.49
N ALA A 445 5.81 -14.80 22.35
CA ALA A 445 6.12 -15.50 21.10
C ALA A 445 4.88 -15.75 20.23
N ALA A 446 3.68 -15.54 20.75
CA ALA A 446 2.44 -15.75 20.00
C ALA A 446 2.33 -14.76 18.82
N LYS A 447 1.91 -15.28 17.65
CA LYS A 447 1.64 -14.43 16.48
C LYS A 447 0.51 -13.44 16.82
N PRO A 448 0.56 -12.20 16.29
CA PRO A 448 -0.46 -11.19 16.51
C PRO A 448 -1.81 -11.62 15.92
N VAL A 449 -2.89 -11.17 16.54
CA VAL A 449 -4.26 -11.27 16.01
C VAL A 449 -4.70 -9.89 15.53
N TRP A 450 -5.11 -9.81 14.27
CA TRP A 450 -5.55 -8.57 13.63
C TRP A 450 -7.05 -8.39 13.80
N PHE A 451 -7.47 -7.28 14.43
CA PHE A 451 -8.86 -6.85 14.45
C PHE A 451 -9.10 -5.89 13.29
N VAL A 452 -9.89 -6.29 12.31
CA VAL A 452 -10.18 -5.47 11.13
C VAL A 452 -11.66 -5.12 11.11
N LEU A 453 -11.97 -3.88 11.49
CA LEU A 453 -13.33 -3.35 11.60
C LEU A 453 -13.57 -2.38 10.44
N ASP A 454 -14.05 -2.89 9.28
CA ASP A 454 -14.16 -2.09 8.04
C ASP A 454 -15.12 -0.89 8.20
N GLU A 455 -16.25 -1.07 8.87
CA GLU A 455 -17.24 -0.02 9.08
C GLU A 455 -17.69 0.01 10.55
N LEU A 456 -16.85 0.62 11.39
CA LEU A 456 -17.11 0.69 12.84
C LEU A 456 -18.43 1.39 13.17
N ALA A 457 -18.81 2.40 12.39
CA ALA A 457 -20.05 3.14 12.64
C ALA A 457 -21.32 2.31 12.48
N SER A 458 -21.24 1.18 11.79
CA SER A 458 -22.37 0.24 11.64
C SER A 458 -22.56 -0.71 12.83
N LEU A 459 -21.61 -0.76 13.76
CA LEU A 459 -21.71 -1.51 15.01
C LEU A 459 -22.40 -0.70 16.12
N ASN A 460 -22.91 -1.38 17.14
CA ASN A 460 -23.24 -0.73 18.41
C ASN A 460 -21.96 -0.20 19.08
N LYS A 461 -22.10 0.70 20.07
CA LYS A 461 -20.97 1.09 20.92
C LYS A 461 -20.41 -0.18 21.58
N LEU A 462 -19.13 -0.50 21.27
CA LEU A 462 -18.43 -1.63 21.85
C LEU A 462 -17.76 -1.17 23.16
N PRO A 463 -18.18 -1.65 24.33
CA PRO A 463 -17.60 -1.22 25.61
C PRO A 463 -16.08 -1.44 25.69
N GLN A 464 -15.59 -2.56 25.13
CA GLN A 464 -14.19 -2.94 25.21
C GLN A 464 -13.31 -2.29 24.12
N LEU A 465 -13.88 -1.70 23.07
CA LEU A 465 -13.08 -1.18 21.96
C LEU A 465 -12.23 0.03 22.38
N HIS A 466 -12.75 0.92 23.21
CA HIS A 466 -11.97 2.05 23.73
C HIS A 466 -10.71 1.54 24.45
N THR A 467 -10.87 0.56 25.34
CA THR A 467 -9.77 -0.09 26.04
C THR A 467 -8.81 -0.79 25.06
N ALA A 468 -9.36 -1.47 24.04
CA ALA A 468 -8.54 -2.12 23.02
C ALA A 468 -7.64 -1.13 22.27
N VAL A 469 -8.17 0.02 21.87
CA VAL A 469 -7.41 1.03 21.13
C VAL A 469 -6.39 1.75 22.02
N THR A 470 -6.65 1.88 23.30
CA THR A 470 -5.75 2.57 24.25
C THR A 470 -4.68 1.63 24.84
N GLU A 471 -5.01 0.36 25.11
CA GLU A 471 -4.16 -0.55 25.86
C GLU A 471 -3.62 -1.74 25.05
N ASN A 472 -4.32 -2.18 23.99
CA ASN A 472 -4.00 -3.41 23.26
C ASN A 472 -2.61 -3.41 22.58
N ARG A 473 -1.99 -2.23 22.46
CA ARG A 473 -0.60 -2.11 22.02
C ARG A 473 0.36 -2.97 22.83
N LYS A 474 0.12 -3.11 24.14
CA LYS A 474 0.94 -3.92 25.06
C LYS A 474 0.90 -5.41 24.71
N TYR A 475 -0.24 -5.86 24.17
CA TYR A 475 -0.50 -7.26 23.84
C TYR A 475 -0.13 -7.62 22.39
N GLY A 476 0.41 -6.66 21.63
CA GLY A 476 0.89 -6.90 20.27
C GLY A 476 -0.18 -7.11 19.20
N ASN A 477 -1.49 -6.91 19.51
CA ASN A 477 -2.59 -7.16 18.60
C ASN A 477 -3.01 -5.89 17.86
N PRO A 478 -2.81 -5.80 16.52
CA PRO A 478 -3.20 -4.63 15.75
C PRO A 478 -4.72 -4.48 15.62
N VAL A 479 -5.22 -3.26 15.79
CA VAL A 479 -6.61 -2.89 15.51
C VAL A 479 -6.64 -1.97 14.30
N VAL A 480 -7.39 -2.36 13.29
CA VAL A 480 -7.65 -1.58 12.07
C VAL A 480 -9.09 -1.09 12.12
N VAL A 481 -9.27 0.21 12.25
CA VAL A 481 -10.59 0.84 12.38
C VAL A 481 -10.93 1.58 11.10
N GLY A 482 -11.99 1.15 10.41
CA GLY A 482 -12.53 1.78 9.23
C GLY A 482 -13.82 2.56 9.52
N PHE A 483 -13.96 3.76 8.94
CA PHE A 483 -15.19 4.55 8.95
C PHE A 483 -15.20 5.58 7.82
N GLN A 484 -16.37 6.15 7.52
CA GLN A 484 -16.51 7.08 6.41
C GLN A 484 -16.20 8.52 6.83
N GLY A 485 -16.70 8.96 7.99
CA GLY A 485 -16.52 10.30 8.47
C GLY A 485 -16.45 10.42 9.99
N ARG A 486 -15.77 11.47 10.46
CA ARG A 486 -15.60 11.77 11.89
C ARG A 486 -16.94 11.90 12.63
N SER A 487 -17.93 12.54 12.01
CA SER A 487 -19.26 12.74 12.60
C SER A 487 -20.00 11.45 12.93
N GLN A 488 -19.78 10.37 12.13
CA GLN A 488 -20.37 9.07 12.41
C GLN A 488 -19.79 8.43 13.68
N LEU A 489 -18.48 8.60 13.88
CA LEU A 489 -17.80 8.10 15.07
C LEU A 489 -18.21 8.89 16.31
N GLU A 490 -18.27 10.23 16.22
CA GLU A 490 -18.71 11.12 17.30
C GLU A 490 -20.14 10.81 17.73
N LYS A 491 -21.04 10.58 16.77
CA LYS A 491 -22.44 10.17 17.07
C LYS A 491 -22.51 8.86 17.85
N ARG A 492 -21.60 7.92 17.61
CA ARG A 492 -21.62 6.58 18.23
C ARG A 492 -20.89 6.53 19.57
N TYR A 493 -19.76 7.23 19.67
CA TYR A 493 -18.84 7.13 20.80
C TYR A 493 -18.74 8.42 21.64
N GLY A 494 -19.41 9.52 21.21
CA GLY A 494 -19.39 10.76 21.97
C GLY A 494 -17.96 11.28 22.21
N GLN A 495 -17.63 11.58 23.45
CA GLN A 495 -16.30 12.06 23.86
C GLN A 495 -15.17 11.05 23.61
N ASP A 496 -15.47 9.73 23.68
CA ASP A 496 -14.48 8.69 23.42
C ASP A 496 -13.96 8.70 21.97
N ALA A 497 -14.71 9.29 21.03
CA ALA A 497 -14.34 9.39 19.62
C ALA A 497 -12.99 10.12 19.41
N GLU A 498 -12.70 11.15 20.20
CA GLU A 498 -11.44 11.91 20.09
C GLU A 498 -10.24 11.02 20.49
N ALA A 499 -10.38 10.25 21.56
CA ALA A 499 -9.35 9.31 21.98
C ALA A 499 -9.11 8.24 20.89
N MET A 500 -10.19 7.65 20.35
CA MET A 500 -10.11 6.64 19.29
C MET A 500 -9.49 7.20 17.99
N LEU A 501 -9.71 8.48 17.68
CA LEU A 501 -9.11 9.15 16.53
C LEU A 501 -7.63 9.50 16.75
N SER A 502 -7.24 9.79 17.99
CA SER A 502 -5.89 10.25 18.32
C SER A 502 -4.88 9.11 18.53
N GLN A 503 -5.30 7.99 19.09
CA GLN A 503 -4.44 6.88 19.48
C GLN A 503 -3.76 6.13 18.32
N PRO A 504 -4.45 5.79 17.19
CA PRO A 504 -3.79 5.05 16.12
C PRO A 504 -2.59 5.80 15.55
N ALA A 505 -1.42 5.14 15.57
CA ALA A 505 -0.17 5.73 15.09
C ALA A 505 -0.16 5.91 13.58
N THR A 506 -0.88 5.07 12.84
CA THR A 506 -1.01 5.16 11.39
C THR A 506 -2.42 5.55 11.00
N LYS A 507 -2.54 6.62 10.21
CA LYS A 507 -3.83 7.11 9.71
C LYS A 507 -3.83 7.17 8.20
N LEU A 508 -4.73 6.42 7.57
CA LEU A 508 -4.94 6.39 6.13
C LEU A 508 -6.21 7.17 5.79
N PHE A 509 -6.05 8.24 5.02
CA PHE A 509 -7.17 9.06 4.54
C PHE A 509 -7.31 8.85 3.04
N SER A 510 -8.45 8.37 2.60
CA SER A 510 -8.77 8.28 1.18
C SER A 510 -9.62 9.47 0.74
N ARG A 511 -9.36 9.96 -0.48
CA ARG A 511 -10.02 11.15 -1.03
C ARG A 511 -11.49 10.86 -1.36
N PRO A 512 -12.42 11.80 -1.11
CA PRO A 512 -13.82 11.62 -1.50
C PRO A 512 -14.00 11.56 -3.03
N PRO A 513 -15.02 10.82 -3.53
CA PRO A 513 -15.25 10.61 -4.96
C PRO A 513 -15.51 11.87 -5.78
N SER A 514 -16.03 12.94 -5.18
CA SER A 514 -16.35 14.21 -5.86
C SER A 514 -15.15 14.90 -6.52
N HIS A 515 -13.93 14.67 -6.02
CA HIS A 515 -12.68 15.11 -6.65
C HIS A 515 -12.09 14.06 -7.61
N ALA A 516 -12.48 12.81 -7.50
CA ALA A 516 -12.01 11.71 -8.35
C ALA A 516 -12.60 11.77 -9.77
N ALA A 517 -13.77 12.37 -9.95
CA ALA A 517 -14.41 12.51 -11.26
C ALA A 517 -13.60 13.38 -12.24
N ARG A 518 -12.78 14.32 -11.73
CA ARG A 518 -11.86 15.13 -12.56
C ARG A 518 -10.47 14.52 -12.76
N SER A 519 -10.04 13.58 -11.92
CA SER A 519 -8.70 12.96 -11.94
C SER A 519 -8.71 11.44 -12.08
N GLY A 520 -9.87 10.83 -12.12
CA GLY A 520 -10.10 9.42 -12.47
C GLY A 520 -9.73 8.38 -11.43
N PHE A 521 -9.26 8.69 -10.17
CA PHE A 521 -9.06 7.65 -9.12
C PHE A 521 -8.72 8.20 -7.71
N PRO A 522 -9.08 7.45 -6.63
CA PRO A 522 -8.85 7.85 -5.25
C PRO A 522 -7.37 7.75 -4.82
N MET A 523 -6.88 8.78 -4.15
CA MET A 523 -5.57 8.77 -3.49
C MET A 523 -5.68 8.46 -2.00
N LEU A 524 -4.79 7.59 -1.52
CA LEU A 524 -4.54 7.36 -0.11
C LEU A 524 -3.49 8.36 0.40
N SER A 525 -3.82 9.13 1.43
CA SER A 525 -2.83 9.91 2.18
C SER A 525 -2.56 9.25 3.53
N VAL A 526 -1.30 9.23 3.96
CA VAL A 526 -0.85 8.56 5.18
C VAL A 526 -0.27 9.58 6.14
N ARG A 527 -0.68 9.54 7.40
CA ARG A 527 -0.02 10.22 8.52
C ARG A 527 0.49 9.20 9.52
N SER A 528 1.75 9.28 9.91
CA SER A 528 2.28 8.58 11.07
C SER A 528 2.86 9.58 12.06
N ARG A 529 2.65 9.39 13.37
CA ARG A 529 3.41 10.10 14.40
C ARG A 529 4.78 9.44 14.52
N SER A 530 5.85 10.18 14.29
CA SER A 530 7.16 9.81 14.81
C SER A 530 7.13 10.13 16.30
N SER A 531 7.12 9.13 17.14
CA SER A 531 7.49 9.32 18.55
C SER A 531 8.95 9.74 18.57
N GLY A 532 9.24 10.99 18.96
CA GLY A 532 10.55 11.44 19.41
C GLY A 532 11.04 10.62 20.60
#